data_4d0d0737f6ead154e0f90ad839dc2cb3
#
_entry.id   4d0d0737f6ead154e0f90ad839dc2cb3
#
_cell.length_a   1.000
_cell.length_b   1.000
_cell.length_c   1.000
_cell.angle_alpha   90.00
_cell.angle_beta   90.00
_cell.angle_gamma   90.00
#
_symmetry.space_group_name_H-M   'P 1'
#
loop_
_entity.id
_entity.type
_entity.pdbx_description
1 polymer ?
#
loop_
_entity_poly.entity_id
_entity_poly.type
_entity_poly.pdbx_seq_one_letter_code
_entity_poly.pdbx_strand_id
1 'polypeptide(L)'
;MSHAEPDTGPDTGPDTGPDTGGSGLMAEKAKRLDKIGTLRDGGTDPYPYRFDRTHTIDQVRAEFASLEPGTETDQRVTIAGRMMLRRQQGKLIFATLLDRSGEVQLFVSKAVIGDEGFAAFGEFDLGDWLGAEGTVMTTRKGELSVKVDRVELLAKAVRPMPDKWHGLTDTDTRFRQRYADLIVNEEARKAFRIRHEIIASFRRTLHSEGFIEVETPVLHLEAGGAHARPFVTHHNTLDMQLYLRIALELHLKRLIVGGMERVFEIGRIFRNEGISTRHNPEFTMMELYQAFADYSEMIDITERLITRAAVDATGTSIVTIGDNQVDLAQPWRRARMIDLTSEAIGTEVHPSMPVDAMRALAQQHGVGYRPAWGSGKIIEELFEATAESALVNPTFVTGHPVEISPLARTDR
;
A
#
# COMPACT_ATOMS: atom_id res chain seq x y z
N MET A 1 -5.94 29.74 -42.30
CA MET A 1 -7.14 29.29 -41.58
C MET A 1 -7.40 27.87 -42.04
N SER A 2 -6.95 26.90 -41.30
CA SER A 2 -7.20 25.47 -41.52
C SER A 2 -7.59 24.92 -40.16
N HIS A 3 -8.88 24.58 -39.99
CA HIS A 3 -9.38 23.91 -38.80
C HIS A 3 -8.87 22.47 -38.86
N ALA A 4 -7.94 22.13 -37.94
CA ALA A 4 -7.64 20.74 -37.66
C ALA A 4 -8.74 20.19 -36.76
N GLU A 5 -9.42 19.14 -37.21
CA GLU A 5 -10.37 18.35 -36.42
C GLU A 5 -9.65 17.76 -35.18
N PRO A 6 -10.32 17.65 -34.05
CA PRO A 6 -9.73 16.98 -32.88
C PRO A 6 -9.59 15.48 -33.17
N ASP A 7 -8.37 14.98 -33.03
CA ASP A 7 -8.04 13.56 -33.05
C ASP A 7 -8.85 12.87 -31.94
N THR A 8 -9.91 12.17 -32.34
CA THR A 8 -10.65 11.26 -31.47
C THR A 8 -9.78 10.03 -31.28
N GLY A 9 -8.94 10.04 -30.25
CA GLY A 9 -8.24 8.85 -29.78
C GLY A 9 -9.22 7.69 -29.58
N PRO A 10 -8.77 6.43 -29.67
CA PRO A 10 -9.65 5.29 -29.66
C PRO A 10 -10.49 5.27 -28.38
N ASP A 11 -11.80 5.27 -28.59
CA ASP A 11 -12.82 5.00 -27.58
C ASP A 11 -12.49 3.63 -26.93
N THR A 12 -11.86 3.67 -25.75
CA THR A 12 -11.67 2.49 -24.92
C THR A 12 -13.02 2.14 -24.31
N GLY A 13 -13.81 1.40 -25.08
CA GLY A 13 -15.01 0.74 -24.57
C GLY A 13 -14.71 -0.07 -23.30
N PRO A 14 -15.74 -0.49 -22.54
CA PRO A 14 -15.55 -1.16 -21.27
C PRO A 14 -14.63 -2.37 -21.41
N ASP A 15 -13.60 -2.39 -20.59
CA ASP A 15 -12.50 -3.36 -20.50
C ASP A 15 -13.00 -4.81 -20.65
N THR A 16 -12.86 -5.36 -21.87
CA THR A 16 -13.03 -6.78 -22.18
C THR A 16 -11.66 -7.44 -22.18
N GLY A 17 -10.99 -7.46 -21.00
CA GLY A 17 -9.82 -8.30 -20.82
C GLY A 17 -10.12 -9.77 -21.16
N PRO A 18 -9.16 -10.58 -21.61
CA PRO A 18 -9.39 -11.92 -22.10
C PRO A 18 -10.04 -12.80 -21.04
N ASP A 19 -11.33 -13.02 -21.18
CA ASP A 19 -12.14 -13.90 -20.35
C ASP A 19 -11.92 -15.35 -20.80
N THR A 20 -10.85 -15.99 -20.34
CA THR A 20 -10.50 -17.38 -20.69
C THR A 20 -11.41 -18.43 -20.04
N GLY A 21 -12.51 -18.01 -19.37
CA GLY A 21 -13.54 -18.85 -18.74
C GLY A 21 -14.98 -18.47 -19.10
N GLY A 22 -15.19 -17.75 -20.19
CA GLY A 22 -16.40 -16.98 -20.49
C GLY A 22 -17.76 -17.68 -20.34
N SER A 23 -17.92 -18.92 -20.76
CA SER A 23 -19.22 -19.59 -20.71
C SER A 23 -19.61 -20.03 -19.30
N GLY A 24 -18.67 -20.54 -18.48
CA GLY A 24 -18.92 -20.98 -17.11
C GLY A 24 -19.18 -19.81 -16.15
N LEU A 25 -18.40 -18.74 -16.27
CA LEU A 25 -18.56 -17.52 -15.46
C LEU A 25 -19.90 -16.82 -15.72
N MET A 26 -20.31 -16.71 -16.98
CA MET A 26 -21.58 -16.10 -17.37
C MET A 26 -22.77 -16.93 -16.88
N ALA A 27 -22.69 -18.27 -16.99
CA ALA A 27 -23.73 -19.15 -16.49
C ALA A 27 -23.86 -19.07 -14.95
N GLU A 28 -22.75 -19.03 -14.22
CA GLU A 28 -22.75 -18.86 -12.76
C GLU A 28 -23.30 -17.50 -12.35
N LYS A 29 -22.92 -16.44 -13.04
CA LYS A 29 -23.47 -15.09 -12.82
C LYS A 29 -24.97 -15.05 -13.05
N ALA A 30 -25.49 -15.70 -14.12
CA ALA A 30 -26.91 -15.78 -14.41
C ALA A 30 -27.68 -16.48 -13.27
N LYS A 31 -27.19 -17.63 -12.80
CA LYS A 31 -27.78 -18.33 -11.63
C LYS A 31 -27.86 -17.46 -10.38
N ARG A 32 -26.83 -16.67 -10.11
CA ARG A 32 -26.80 -15.78 -8.94
C ARG A 32 -27.75 -14.58 -9.09
N LEU A 33 -27.93 -14.08 -10.32
CA LEU A 33 -28.93 -13.06 -10.62
C LEU A 33 -30.35 -13.61 -10.46
N ASP A 34 -30.64 -14.85 -10.90
CA ASP A 34 -31.92 -15.52 -10.70
C ASP A 34 -32.24 -15.68 -9.20
N LYS A 35 -31.22 -16.02 -8.36
CA LYS A 35 -31.38 -16.09 -6.90
C LYS A 35 -31.78 -14.72 -6.31
N ILE A 36 -31.28 -13.60 -6.84
CA ILE A 36 -31.67 -12.25 -6.41
C ILE A 36 -33.18 -12.03 -6.68
N GLY A 37 -33.66 -12.44 -7.87
CA GLY A 37 -35.09 -12.41 -8.19
C GLY A 37 -35.91 -13.21 -7.17
N THR A 38 -35.55 -14.48 -6.95
CA THR A 38 -36.21 -15.37 -5.99
C THR A 38 -36.24 -14.82 -4.56
N LEU A 39 -35.14 -14.22 -4.09
CA LEU A 39 -35.09 -13.59 -2.76
C LEU A 39 -36.07 -12.41 -2.65
N ARG A 40 -36.12 -11.54 -3.67
CA ARG A 40 -37.04 -10.39 -3.71
C ARG A 40 -38.50 -10.83 -3.76
N ASP A 41 -38.81 -11.81 -4.58
CA ASP A 41 -40.16 -12.38 -4.70
C ASP A 41 -40.61 -13.01 -3.38
N GLY A 42 -39.67 -13.58 -2.61
CA GLY A 42 -39.87 -14.10 -1.27
C GLY A 42 -39.86 -13.03 -0.16
N GLY A 43 -39.76 -11.73 -0.51
CA GLY A 43 -39.78 -10.63 0.45
C GLY A 43 -38.44 -10.41 1.19
N THR A 44 -37.38 -11.06 0.76
CA THR A 44 -36.02 -10.86 1.33
C THR A 44 -35.25 -9.84 0.51
N ASP A 45 -34.79 -8.76 1.15
CA ASP A 45 -33.89 -7.80 0.50
C ASP A 45 -32.47 -8.40 0.42
N PRO A 46 -31.91 -8.63 -0.79
CA PRO A 46 -30.55 -9.15 -0.94
C PRO A 46 -29.46 -8.12 -0.62
N TYR A 47 -29.82 -6.88 -0.31
CA TYR A 47 -28.93 -5.76 -0.01
C TYR A 47 -29.51 -4.83 1.08
N PRO A 48 -29.70 -5.31 2.32
CA PRO A 48 -30.23 -4.49 3.39
C PRO A 48 -29.33 -3.30 3.70
N TYR A 49 -29.95 -2.20 4.12
CA TYR A 49 -29.24 -0.93 4.37
C TYR A 49 -28.38 -0.95 5.63
N ARG A 50 -28.72 -1.78 6.62
CA ARG A 50 -28.07 -1.76 7.92
C ARG A 50 -28.02 -3.15 8.53
N PHE A 51 -26.92 -3.42 9.22
CA PHE A 51 -26.74 -4.56 10.10
C PHE A 51 -25.89 -4.14 11.30
N ASP A 52 -26.41 -4.36 12.51
CA ASP A 52 -25.74 -3.96 13.74
C ASP A 52 -24.96 -5.15 14.32
N ARG A 53 -23.66 -5.17 14.07
CA ARG A 53 -22.75 -6.14 14.68
C ARG A 53 -22.30 -5.68 16.06
N THR A 54 -22.15 -6.61 17.01
CA THR A 54 -21.61 -6.34 18.34
C THR A 54 -20.09 -6.43 18.39
N HIS A 55 -19.48 -7.30 17.58
CA HIS A 55 -18.05 -7.58 17.58
C HIS A 55 -17.48 -7.63 16.17
N THR A 56 -16.22 -7.23 16.03
CA THR A 56 -15.38 -7.63 14.91
C THR A 56 -14.81 -9.03 15.18
N ILE A 57 -14.29 -9.70 14.15
CA ILE A 57 -13.79 -11.07 14.32
C ILE A 57 -12.55 -11.12 15.22
N ASP A 58 -11.66 -10.13 15.17
CA ASP A 58 -10.51 -10.02 16.07
C ASP A 58 -10.92 -9.82 17.53
N GLN A 59 -11.98 -9.06 17.80
CA GLN A 59 -12.52 -8.92 19.16
C GLN A 59 -13.01 -10.26 19.69
N VAL A 60 -13.77 -11.02 18.91
CA VAL A 60 -14.18 -12.39 19.29
C VAL A 60 -12.96 -13.28 19.54
N ARG A 61 -11.96 -13.24 18.65
CA ARG A 61 -10.73 -14.03 18.82
C ARG A 61 -9.94 -13.64 20.07
N ALA A 62 -9.84 -12.36 20.37
CA ALA A 62 -9.10 -11.86 21.53
C ALA A 62 -9.83 -12.21 22.85
N GLU A 63 -11.15 -12.00 22.91
CA GLU A 63 -11.96 -12.24 24.09
C GLU A 63 -12.03 -13.74 24.47
N PHE A 64 -12.07 -14.61 23.47
CA PHE A 64 -12.22 -16.06 23.66
C PHE A 64 -10.95 -16.86 23.32
N ALA A 65 -9.78 -16.22 23.30
CA ALA A 65 -8.51 -16.86 22.93
C ALA A 65 -8.11 -18.05 23.81
N SER A 66 -8.55 -18.05 25.09
CA SER A 66 -8.22 -19.09 26.09
C SER A 66 -9.29 -20.17 26.23
N LEU A 67 -10.28 -20.20 25.35
CA LEU A 67 -11.37 -21.16 25.46
C LEU A 67 -10.88 -22.58 25.10
N GLU A 68 -11.02 -23.51 26.02
CA GLU A 68 -10.58 -24.90 25.84
C GLU A 68 -11.37 -25.63 24.74
N PRO A 69 -10.72 -26.58 24.01
CA PRO A 69 -11.42 -27.37 22.99
C PRO A 69 -12.69 -28.06 23.47
N GLY A 70 -13.77 -27.94 22.69
CA GLY A 70 -15.05 -28.54 22.99
C GLY A 70 -15.92 -27.77 23.98
N THR A 71 -15.54 -26.54 24.34
CA THR A 71 -16.30 -25.68 25.26
C THR A 71 -17.39 -24.91 24.50
N GLU A 72 -18.60 -24.88 25.03
CA GLU A 72 -19.68 -23.98 24.61
C GLU A 72 -19.87 -22.89 25.66
N THR A 73 -20.16 -21.67 25.24
CA THR A 73 -20.44 -20.53 26.14
C THR A 73 -21.86 -20.02 25.92
N ASP A 74 -22.37 -19.24 26.88
CA ASP A 74 -23.66 -18.52 26.76
C ASP A 74 -23.43 -17.10 26.19
N GLN A 75 -22.16 -16.73 25.85
CA GLN A 75 -21.83 -15.41 25.34
C GLN A 75 -22.29 -15.25 23.90
N ARG A 76 -23.21 -14.31 23.70
CA ARG A 76 -23.80 -14.04 22.38
C ARG A 76 -23.01 -12.97 21.66
N VAL A 77 -22.77 -13.21 20.38
CA VAL A 77 -22.13 -12.27 19.47
C VAL A 77 -22.94 -12.14 18.19
N THR A 78 -22.92 -10.94 17.63
CA THR A 78 -23.43 -10.65 16.30
C THR A 78 -22.23 -10.17 15.47
N ILE A 79 -21.89 -10.92 14.43
CA ILE A 79 -20.74 -10.67 13.56
C ILE A 79 -21.18 -10.57 12.11
N ALA A 80 -20.37 -9.89 11.28
CA ALA A 80 -20.61 -9.79 9.84
C ALA A 80 -19.32 -10.01 9.06
N GLY A 81 -19.42 -10.69 7.94
CA GLY A 81 -18.26 -10.95 7.09
C GLY A 81 -18.64 -11.58 5.75
N ARG A 82 -17.64 -11.70 4.88
CA ARG A 82 -17.77 -12.41 3.60
C ARG A 82 -17.60 -13.90 3.80
N MET A 83 -18.51 -14.71 3.28
CA MET A 83 -18.39 -16.15 3.30
C MET A 83 -17.31 -16.64 2.34
N MET A 84 -16.20 -17.15 2.89
CA MET A 84 -15.04 -17.60 2.14
C MET A 84 -14.99 -19.10 1.91
N LEU A 85 -15.61 -19.86 2.80
CA LEU A 85 -15.67 -21.31 2.73
C LEU A 85 -17.02 -21.79 3.23
N ARG A 86 -17.53 -22.88 2.64
CA ARG A 86 -18.72 -23.61 3.13
C ARG A 86 -18.54 -25.10 2.90
N ARG A 87 -18.76 -25.90 3.93
CA ARG A 87 -18.75 -27.37 3.87
C ARG A 87 -19.96 -27.91 4.63
N GLN A 88 -20.74 -28.70 3.97
CA GLN A 88 -21.88 -29.39 4.60
C GLN A 88 -21.56 -30.85 4.92
N GLN A 89 -21.88 -31.27 6.12
CA GLN A 89 -21.72 -32.64 6.61
C GLN A 89 -22.99 -33.08 7.29
N GLY A 90 -23.87 -33.72 6.53
CA GLY A 90 -25.19 -34.15 7.03
C GLY A 90 -26.05 -32.97 7.52
N LYS A 91 -26.30 -32.91 8.82
CA LYS A 91 -27.13 -31.88 9.49
C LYS A 91 -26.29 -30.69 10.00
N LEU A 92 -25.04 -30.60 9.59
CA LEU A 92 -24.11 -29.52 10.00
C LEU A 92 -23.55 -28.81 8.75
N ILE A 93 -23.43 -27.50 8.85
CA ILE A 93 -22.65 -26.70 7.89
C ILE A 93 -21.57 -25.95 8.66
N PHE A 94 -20.33 -26.00 8.14
CA PHE A 94 -19.23 -25.20 8.58
C PHE A 94 -18.95 -24.16 7.50
N ALA A 95 -18.94 -22.90 7.87
CA ALA A 95 -18.58 -21.82 6.96
C ALA A 95 -17.53 -20.93 7.61
N THR A 96 -16.72 -20.27 6.79
CA THR A 96 -15.73 -19.28 7.27
C THR A 96 -16.20 -17.90 6.85
N LEU A 97 -16.36 -16.99 7.81
CA LEU A 97 -16.54 -15.57 7.54
C LEU A 97 -15.20 -14.83 7.65
N LEU A 98 -14.95 -13.94 6.71
CA LEU A 98 -13.83 -13.01 6.69
C LEU A 98 -14.37 -11.58 6.82
N ASP A 99 -13.91 -10.85 7.83
CA ASP A 99 -14.08 -9.40 7.92
C ASP A 99 -12.73 -8.66 7.73
N ARG A 100 -12.69 -7.37 8.03
CA ARG A 100 -11.45 -6.57 7.93
C ARG A 100 -10.35 -7.02 8.89
N SER A 101 -10.69 -7.71 9.96
CA SER A 101 -9.81 -8.03 11.09
C SER A 101 -9.33 -9.47 11.08
N GLY A 102 -10.05 -10.39 10.42
CA GLY A 102 -9.66 -11.80 10.38
C GLY A 102 -10.77 -12.73 9.93
N GLU A 103 -10.58 -14.01 10.20
CA GLU A 103 -11.53 -15.08 9.88
C GLU A 103 -12.06 -15.78 11.13
N VAL A 104 -13.31 -16.22 11.10
CA VAL A 104 -13.92 -17.07 12.13
C VAL A 104 -14.81 -18.13 11.50
N GLN A 105 -14.88 -19.29 12.14
CA GLN A 105 -15.77 -20.36 11.71
C GLN A 105 -17.20 -20.11 12.18
N LEU A 106 -18.18 -20.33 11.32
CA LEU A 106 -19.59 -20.50 11.67
C LEU A 106 -19.89 -22.00 11.84
N PHE A 107 -20.49 -22.37 12.96
CA PHE A 107 -21.02 -23.68 13.20
C PHE A 107 -22.56 -23.62 13.10
N VAL A 108 -23.11 -24.11 11.99
CA VAL A 108 -24.52 -24.06 11.67
C VAL A 108 -25.10 -25.45 11.82
N SER A 109 -25.91 -25.64 12.85
CA SER A 109 -26.57 -26.92 13.13
C SER A 109 -28.05 -26.83 12.80
N LYS A 110 -28.57 -27.80 12.03
CA LYS A 110 -30.00 -27.92 11.71
C LYS A 110 -30.88 -27.96 12.97
N ALA A 111 -30.37 -28.55 14.05
CA ALA A 111 -31.08 -28.63 15.34
C ALA A 111 -31.25 -27.28 16.05
N VAL A 112 -30.37 -26.30 15.73
CA VAL A 112 -30.34 -24.96 16.34
C VAL A 112 -31.08 -23.96 15.47
N ILE A 113 -30.71 -23.88 14.17
CA ILE A 113 -31.25 -22.86 13.25
C ILE A 113 -32.59 -23.27 12.63
N GLY A 114 -33.02 -24.53 12.83
CA GLY A 114 -34.24 -25.09 12.24
C GLY A 114 -34.08 -25.54 10.79
N ASP A 115 -35.12 -26.19 10.26
CA ASP A 115 -35.13 -26.75 8.90
C ASP A 115 -35.05 -25.65 7.84
N GLU A 116 -35.86 -24.60 8.00
CA GLU A 116 -35.92 -23.47 7.07
C GLU A 116 -34.62 -22.66 7.06
N GLY A 117 -34.09 -22.30 8.22
CA GLY A 117 -32.84 -21.58 8.36
C GLY A 117 -31.64 -22.37 7.80
N PHE A 118 -31.63 -23.69 8.02
CA PHE A 118 -30.58 -24.57 7.48
C PHE A 118 -30.64 -24.68 5.96
N ALA A 119 -31.83 -24.77 5.39
CA ALA A 119 -32.04 -24.78 3.94
C ALA A 119 -31.62 -23.41 3.32
N ALA A 120 -32.07 -22.30 3.92
CA ALA A 120 -31.71 -20.96 3.49
C ALA A 120 -30.19 -20.73 3.53
N PHE A 121 -29.49 -21.18 4.56
CA PHE A 121 -28.05 -21.12 4.64
C PHE A 121 -27.38 -21.91 3.52
N GLY A 122 -27.96 -23.04 3.13
CA GLY A 122 -27.48 -23.85 2.00
C GLY A 122 -27.51 -23.16 0.65
N GLU A 123 -28.38 -22.15 0.48
CA GLU A 123 -28.53 -21.40 -0.78
C GLU A 123 -27.54 -20.21 -0.92
N PHE A 124 -26.86 -19.82 0.16
CA PHE A 124 -25.85 -18.77 0.06
C PHE A 124 -24.65 -19.24 -0.77
N ASP A 125 -24.07 -18.32 -1.54
CA ASP A 125 -22.91 -18.58 -2.37
C ASP A 125 -21.62 -18.06 -1.74
N LEU A 126 -20.50 -18.67 -2.10
CA LEU A 126 -19.19 -18.13 -1.69
C LEU A 126 -19.04 -16.70 -2.23
N GLY A 127 -18.60 -15.81 -1.37
CA GLY A 127 -18.49 -14.39 -1.65
C GLY A 127 -19.65 -13.55 -1.11
N ASP A 128 -20.78 -14.16 -0.73
CA ASP A 128 -21.89 -13.43 -0.09
C ASP A 128 -21.43 -12.81 1.23
N TRP A 129 -21.92 -11.62 1.54
CA TRP A 129 -21.79 -11.03 2.86
C TRP A 129 -22.93 -11.49 3.74
N LEU A 130 -22.58 -12.01 4.90
CA LEU A 130 -23.53 -12.55 5.87
C LEU A 130 -23.36 -11.86 7.22
N GLY A 131 -24.48 -11.61 7.87
CA GLY A 131 -24.58 -11.37 9.30
C GLY A 131 -24.94 -12.66 10.02
N ALA A 132 -24.24 -12.98 11.09
CA ALA A 132 -24.50 -14.16 11.89
C ALA A 132 -24.60 -13.80 13.37
N GLU A 133 -25.64 -14.32 14.03
CA GLU A 133 -25.86 -14.19 15.45
C GLU A 133 -25.85 -15.58 16.09
N GLY A 134 -25.21 -15.69 17.26
CA GLY A 134 -25.14 -16.96 17.98
C GLY A 134 -24.22 -16.88 19.18
N THR A 135 -23.94 -18.03 19.77
CA THR A 135 -23.07 -18.17 20.95
C THR A 135 -21.64 -18.58 20.53
N VAL A 136 -20.65 -18.12 21.28
CA VAL A 136 -19.25 -18.48 21.02
C VAL A 136 -18.96 -19.86 21.56
N MET A 137 -18.26 -20.68 20.79
CA MET A 137 -17.80 -22.02 21.17
C MET A 137 -16.47 -22.37 20.56
N THR A 138 -15.81 -23.39 21.07
CA THR A 138 -14.75 -24.12 20.40
C THR A 138 -15.20 -25.49 19.98
N THR A 139 -14.81 -25.91 18.78
CA THR A 139 -15.05 -27.29 18.35
C THR A 139 -14.19 -28.27 19.15
N ARG A 140 -14.49 -29.58 19.09
CA ARG A 140 -13.65 -30.62 19.73
C ARG A 140 -12.19 -30.61 19.23
N LYS A 141 -11.95 -30.02 18.07
CA LYS A 141 -10.60 -29.84 17.48
C LYS A 141 -9.94 -28.51 17.85
N GLY A 142 -10.59 -27.70 18.70
CA GLY A 142 -10.07 -26.42 19.15
C GLY A 142 -10.34 -25.23 18.21
N GLU A 143 -11.18 -25.39 17.16
CA GLU A 143 -11.48 -24.27 16.27
C GLU A 143 -12.53 -23.35 16.90
N LEU A 144 -12.17 -22.07 17.10
CA LEU A 144 -13.08 -21.04 17.60
C LEU A 144 -14.19 -20.79 16.58
N SER A 145 -15.42 -20.87 17.05
CA SER A 145 -16.60 -20.85 16.19
C SER A 145 -17.73 -20.05 16.81
N VAL A 146 -18.60 -19.50 15.97
CA VAL A 146 -19.89 -18.99 16.38
C VAL A 146 -20.98 -20.07 16.06
N LYS A 147 -21.65 -20.58 17.09
CA LYS A 147 -22.80 -21.50 16.97
C LYS A 147 -24.02 -20.68 16.59
N VAL A 148 -24.34 -20.70 15.30
CA VAL A 148 -25.30 -19.79 14.68
C VAL A 148 -26.73 -20.22 14.97
N ASP A 149 -27.54 -19.32 15.47
CA ASP A 149 -29.00 -19.49 15.60
C ASP A 149 -29.78 -18.53 14.67
N ARG A 150 -29.17 -17.46 14.18
CA ARG A 150 -29.75 -16.58 13.17
C ARG A 150 -28.68 -16.16 12.15
N VAL A 151 -29.07 -16.13 10.88
CA VAL A 151 -28.26 -15.63 9.79
C VAL A 151 -29.07 -14.68 8.91
N GLU A 152 -28.39 -13.65 8.37
CA GLU A 152 -28.99 -12.68 7.48
C GLU A 152 -28.06 -12.44 6.29
N LEU A 153 -28.63 -12.39 5.08
CA LEU A 153 -27.89 -11.99 3.88
C LEU A 153 -27.73 -10.47 3.86
N LEU A 154 -26.50 -9.98 3.83
CA LEU A 154 -26.20 -8.55 3.83
C LEU A 154 -25.85 -8.02 2.44
N ALA A 155 -25.23 -8.83 1.60
CA ALA A 155 -25.02 -8.50 0.19
C ALA A 155 -24.81 -9.78 -0.62
N LYS A 156 -25.59 -9.95 -1.66
CA LYS A 156 -25.45 -11.05 -2.61
C LYS A 156 -24.31 -10.80 -3.57
N ALA A 157 -23.33 -11.72 -3.61
CA ALA A 157 -22.24 -11.68 -4.58
C ALA A 157 -22.70 -12.21 -5.95
N VAL A 158 -22.76 -11.34 -6.93
CA VAL A 158 -23.20 -11.69 -8.29
C VAL A 158 -22.10 -12.42 -9.08
N ARG A 159 -20.83 -12.05 -8.87
CA ARG A 159 -19.71 -12.75 -9.51
C ARG A 159 -19.17 -13.83 -8.58
N PRO A 160 -18.81 -15.02 -9.08
CA PRO A 160 -18.12 -16.01 -8.29
C PRO A 160 -16.78 -15.46 -7.79
N MET A 161 -16.31 -16.01 -6.69
CA MET A 161 -14.99 -15.67 -6.14
C MET A 161 -13.89 -16.11 -7.09
N PRO A 162 -12.78 -15.38 -7.18
CA PRO A 162 -11.56 -15.89 -7.81
C PRO A 162 -11.16 -17.23 -7.20
N ASP A 163 -10.44 -18.06 -7.96
CA ASP A 163 -9.99 -19.37 -7.47
C ASP A 163 -9.23 -19.21 -6.13
N LYS A 164 -9.76 -19.85 -5.10
CA LYS A 164 -9.22 -19.75 -3.74
C LYS A 164 -7.82 -20.36 -3.61
N TRP A 165 -7.50 -21.39 -4.40
CA TRP A 165 -6.28 -22.16 -4.27
C TRP A 165 -5.09 -21.50 -4.97
N HIS A 166 -5.33 -20.76 -6.05
CA HIS A 166 -4.30 -20.10 -6.83
C HIS A 166 -4.33 -18.57 -6.65
N GLY A 167 -5.40 -18.02 -6.06
CA GLY A 167 -5.60 -16.57 -5.92
C GLY A 167 -5.62 -15.89 -7.28
N LEU A 168 -5.46 -14.57 -7.27
CA LEU A 168 -5.08 -13.83 -8.45
C LEU A 168 -3.55 -13.77 -8.48
N THR A 169 -2.92 -14.56 -9.35
CA THR A 169 -1.45 -14.63 -9.49
C THR A 169 -0.91 -13.66 -10.52
N ASP A 170 -1.69 -13.39 -11.57
CA ASP A 170 -1.32 -12.42 -12.59
C ASP A 170 -1.24 -11.01 -12.03
N THR A 171 -0.07 -10.39 -12.12
CA THR A 171 0.22 -9.08 -11.52
C THR A 171 -0.64 -7.97 -12.12
N ASP A 172 -0.85 -7.98 -13.45
CA ASP A 172 -1.67 -6.95 -14.11
C ASP A 172 -3.14 -7.04 -13.66
N THR A 173 -3.70 -8.23 -13.62
CA THR A 173 -5.05 -8.49 -13.11
C THR A 173 -5.19 -8.06 -11.64
N ARG A 174 -4.21 -8.34 -10.78
CA ARG A 174 -4.19 -7.92 -9.36
C ARG A 174 -4.24 -6.40 -9.22
N PHE A 175 -3.53 -5.67 -10.07
CA PHE A 175 -3.54 -4.21 -10.05
C PHE A 175 -4.83 -3.62 -10.64
N ARG A 176 -5.34 -4.16 -11.75
CA ARG A 176 -6.57 -3.69 -12.39
C ARG A 176 -7.83 -4.04 -11.59
N GLN A 177 -7.89 -5.25 -11.02
CA GLN A 177 -9.01 -5.72 -10.19
C GLN A 177 -8.61 -5.76 -8.71
N ARG A 178 -8.08 -4.64 -8.19
CA ARG A 178 -7.60 -4.55 -6.80
C ARG A 178 -8.64 -4.98 -5.76
N TYR A 179 -9.91 -4.72 -6.00
CA TYR A 179 -11.00 -5.17 -5.13
C TYR A 179 -11.08 -6.71 -5.03
N ALA A 180 -10.82 -7.43 -6.11
CA ALA A 180 -10.79 -8.88 -6.12
C ALA A 180 -9.50 -9.42 -5.45
N ASP A 181 -8.35 -8.80 -5.72
CA ASP A 181 -7.08 -9.09 -5.04
C ASP A 181 -7.19 -8.94 -3.52
N LEU A 182 -7.83 -7.88 -3.02
CA LEU A 182 -8.07 -7.66 -1.59
C LEU A 182 -8.98 -8.72 -0.95
N ILE A 183 -9.85 -9.38 -1.72
CA ILE A 183 -10.70 -10.46 -1.19
C ILE A 183 -9.87 -11.72 -0.93
N VAL A 184 -8.97 -12.10 -1.84
CA VAL A 184 -8.30 -13.41 -1.83
C VAL A 184 -6.85 -13.36 -1.31
N ASN A 185 -6.16 -12.24 -1.41
CA ASN A 185 -4.76 -12.10 -1.02
C ASN A 185 -4.60 -11.35 0.31
N GLU A 186 -4.18 -12.06 1.34
CA GLU A 186 -3.92 -11.46 2.65
C GLU A 186 -2.77 -10.45 2.61
N GLU A 187 -1.72 -10.73 1.86
CA GLU A 187 -0.58 -9.83 1.70
C GLU A 187 -0.98 -8.47 1.09
N ALA A 188 -1.95 -8.46 0.16
CA ALA A 188 -2.49 -7.21 -0.36
C ALA A 188 -3.19 -6.41 0.76
N ARG A 189 -4.04 -7.06 1.58
CA ARG A 189 -4.70 -6.39 2.72
C ARG A 189 -3.69 -5.89 3.74
N LYS A 190 -2.67 -6.68 4.05
CA LYS A 190 -1.59 -6.31 4.97
C LYS A 190 -0.83 -5.09 4.48
N ALA A 191 -0.49 -5.04 3.19
CA ALA A 191 0.19 -3.88 2.60
C ALA A 191 -0.62 -2.58 2.75
N PHE A 192 -1.95 -2.63 2.56
CA PHE A 192 -2.81 -1.46 2.76
C PHE A 192 -2.88 -1.03 4.23
N ARG A 193 -2.93 -1.98 5.19
CA ARG A 193 -2.90 -1.66 6.62
C ARG A 193 -1.57 -1.04 7.03
N ILE A 194 -0.46 -1.65 6.64
CA ILE A 194 0.89 -1.13 6.93
C ILE A 194 1.06 0.28 6.34
N ARG A 195 0.65 0.50 5.09
CA ARG A 195 0.69 1.83 4.48
C ARG A 195 -0.10 2.86 5.28
N HIS A 196 -1.31 2.51 5.75
CA HIS A 196 -2.13 3.39 6.57
C HIS A 196 -1.39 3.76 7.87
N GLU A 197 -0.85 2.77 8.58
CA GLU A 197 -0.14 2.99 9.85
C GLU A 197 1.14 3.81 9.67
N ILE A 198 1.91 3.60 8.60
CA ILE A 198 3.09 4.40 8.30
C ILE A 198 2.70 5.89 8.13
N ILE A 199 1.68 6.17 7.33
CA ILE A 199 1.24 7.56 7.09
C ILE A 199 0.70 8.19 8.38
N ALA A 200 -0.07 7.44 9.17
CA ALA A 200 -0.57 7.89 10.45
C ALA A 200 0.56 8.15 11.46
N SER A 201 1.58 7.30 11.48
CA SER A 201 2.77 7.46 12.32
C SER A 201 3.57 8.71 11.95
N PHE A 202 3.80 8.95 10.66
CA PHE A 202 4.46 10.17 10.18
C PHE A 202 3.73 11.43 10.67
N ARG A 203 2.40 11.48 10.53
CA ARG A 203 1.60 12.61 11.01
C ARG A 203 1.73 12.79 12.52
N ARG A 204 1.56 11.71 13.30
CA ARG A 204 1.69 11.78 14.77
C ARG A 204 3.07 12.30 15.18
N THR A 205 4.12 11.79 14.58
CA THR A 205 5.50 12.18 14.90
C THR A 205 5.75 13.64 14.56
N LEU A 206 5.45 14.07 13.34
CA LEU A 206 5.67 15.45 12.88
C LEU A 206 4.85 16.46 13.68
N HIS A 207 3.58 16.17 13.98
CA HIS A 207 2.78 17.04 14.85
C HIS A 207 3.36 17.14 16.27
N SER A 208 3.87 16.04 16.83
CA SER A 208 4.51 16.07 18.16
C SER A 208 5.81 16.89 18.17
N GLU A 209 6.45 17.07 17.04
CA GLU A 209 7.65 17.90 16.85
C GLU A 209 7.33 19.34 16.40
N GLY A 210 6.06 19.71 16.39
CA GLY A 210 5.61 21.07 16.09
C GLY A 210 5.53 21.41 14.59
N PHE A 211 5.54 20.42 13.72
CA PHE A 211 5.27 20.64 12.31
C PHE A 211 3.78 20.84 12.06
N ILE A 212 3.45 21.75 11.15
CA ILE A 212 2.10 22.02 10.66
C ILE A 212 1.90 21.30 9.35
N GLU A 213 0.88 20.42 9.27
CA GLU A 213 0.46 19.84 7.99
C GLU A 213 -0.29 20.87 7.19
N VAL A 214 0.08 21.04 5.94
CA VAL A 214 -0.53 22.00 5.01
C VAL A 214 -0.98 21.29 3.74
N GLU A 215 -1.90 21.92 3.02
CA GLU A 215 -2.32 21.53 1.68
C GLU A 215 -2.01 22.67 0.72
N THR A 216 -1.25 22.38 -0.32
CA THR A 216 -0.86 23.36 -1.34
C THR A 216 -1.49 23.01 -2.69
N PRO A 217 -1.59 23.96 -3.64
CA PRO A 217 -2.22 23.73 -4.93
C PRO A 217 -1.62 22.55 -5.70
N VAL A 218 -2.51 21.76 -6.30
CA VAL A 218 -2.14 20.69 -7.25
C VAL A 218 -1.90 21.25 -8.65
N LEU A 219 -2.66 22.28 -9.04
CA LEU A 219 -2.53 22.96 -10.32
C LEU A 219 -1.55 24.12 -10.20
N HIS A 220 -0.50 24.08 -10.98
CA HIS A 220 0.57 25.06 -11.00
C HIS A 220 0.58 25.84 -12.31
N LEU A 221 0.96 27.13 -12.24
CA LEU A 221 1.22 27.94 -13.43
C LEU A 221 2.52 27.56 -14.12
N GLU A 222 3.50 27.12 -13.33
CA GLU A 222 4.81 26.71 -13.79
C GLU A 222 5.18 25.39 -13.10
N ALA A 223 5.69 24.42 -13.86
CA ALA A 223 6.23 23.19 -13.28
C ALA A 223 7.60 23.48 -12.65
N GLY A 224 7.82 23.01 -11.42
CA GLY A 224 9.09 23.23 -10.73
C GLY A 224 9.21 22.41 -9.44
N GLY A 225 10.38 22.51 -8.79
CA GLY A 225 10.71 21.77 -7.57
C GLY A 225 11.27 20.36 -7.80
N ALA A 226 11.32 19.90 -9.04
CA ALA A 226 11.92 18.62 -9.41
C ALA A 226 12.35 18.63 -10.88
N HIS A 227 13.17 17.66 -11.27
CA HIS A 227 13.53 17.44 -12.67
C HIS A 227 12.69 16.30 -13.24
N ALA A 228 11.44 16.63 -13.65
CA ALA A 228 10.46 15.69 -14.17
C ALA A 228 9.55 16.33 -15.23
N ARG A 229 8.92 15.50 -16.06
CA ARG A 229 7.95 15.99 -17.05
C ARG A 229 6.57 16.16 -16.39
N PRO A 230 5.91 17.33 -16.51
CA PRO A 230 4.59 17.53 -15.97
C PRO A 230 3.49 16.95 -16.87
N PHE A 231 2.33 16.61 -16.29
CA PHE A 231 1.08 16.55 -17.03
C PHE A 231 0.57 17.97 -17.24
N VAL A 232 0.01 18.21 -18.42
CA VAL A 232 -0.52 19.53 -18.83
C VAL A 232 -2.04 19.45 -18.86
N THR A 233 -2.70 20.51 -18.40
CA THR A 233 -4.15 20.70 -18.49
C THR A 233 -4.50 22.12 -18.89
N HIS A 234 -5.76 22.39 -19.20
CA HIS A 234 -6.24 23.70 -19.61
C HIS A 234 -7.37 24.19 -18.70
N HIS A 235 -7.27 25.44 -18.23
CA HIS A 235 -8.33 26.08 -17.47
C HIS A 235 -9.28 26.82 -18.43
N ASN A 236 -10.43 26.24 -18.73
CA ASN A 236 -11.33 26.71 -19.77
C ASN A 236 -11.78 28.17 -19.58
N THR A 237 -12.15 28.55 -18.35
CA THR A 237 -12.70 29.91 -18.09
C THR A 237 -11.61 30.99 -18.18
N LEU A 238 -10.38 30.68 -17.79
CA LEU A 238 -9.26 31.63 -17.82
C LEU A 238 -8.45 31.53 -19.10
N ASP A 239 -8.77 30.57 -19.99
CA ASP A 239 -8.09 30.28 -21.24
C ASP A 239 -6.55 30.19 -21.05
N MET A 240 -6.14 29.38 -20.06
CA MET A 240 -4.73 29.29 -19.71
C MET A 240 -4.29 27.86 -19.45
N GLN A 241 -3.03 27.58 -19.80
CA GLN A 241 -2.40 26.29 -19.53
C GLN A 241 -1.97 26.19 -18.07
N LEU A 242 -2.24 25.03 -17.46
CA LEU A 242 -1.80 24.67 -16.13
C LEU A 242 -1.06 23.33 -16.15
N TYR A 243 -0.30 23.09 -15.10
CA TYR A 243 0.48 21.87 -14.92
C TYR A 243 0.06 21.17 -13.63
N LEU A 244 -0.06 19.85 -13.66
CA LEU A 244 -0.13 19.08 -12.42
C LEU A 244 1.24 19.11 -11.74
N ARG A 245 1.27 19.31 -10.43
CA ARG A 245 2.50 19.45 -9.65
C ARG A 245 3.40 18.22 -9.76
N ILE A 246 4.70 18.44 -9.92
CA ILE A 246 5.74 17.41 -9.97
C ILE A 246 6.53 17.29 -8.65
N ALA A 247 6.33 18.22 -7.70
CA ALA A 247 6.89 18.29 -6.36
C ALA A 247 6.04 19.21 -5.48
N LEU A 248 6.25 19.18 -4.16
CA LEU A 248 5.61 20.05 -3.17
C LEU A 248 6.48 21.27 -2.84
N GLU A 249 7.74 21.24 -3.19
CA GLU A 249 8.84 22.12 -2.78
C GLU A 249 8.51 23.61 -2.84
N LEU A 250 8.07 24.11 -4.01
CA LEU A 250 7.98 25.55 -4.23
C LEU A 250 6.97 26.22 -3.30
N HIS A 251 5.84 25.58 -3.05
CA HIS A 251 4.80 26.13 -2.18
C HIS A 251 5.19 26.01 -0.71
N LEU A 252 5.82 24.91 -0.28
CA LEU A 252 6.30 24.75 1.09
C LEU A 252 7.38 25.77 1.41
N LYS A 253 8.32 26.05 0.49
CA LYS A 253 9.31 27.12 0.66
C LYS A 253 8.66 28.51 0.78
N ARG A 254 7.58 28.79 0.03
CA ARG A 254 6.83 30.05 0.16
C ARG A 254 6.19 30.19 1.54
N LEU A 255 5.72 29.09 2.14
CA LEU A 255 5.18 29.11 3.50
C LEU A 255 6.27 29.41 4.53
N ILE A 256 7.47 28.85 4.37
CA ILE A 256 8.62 29.21 5.21
C ILE A 256 8.96 30.71 5.08
N VAL A 257 8.99 31.25 3.87
CA VAL A 257 9.17 32.70 3.64
C VAL A 257 8.06 33.51 4.29
N GLY A 258 6.83 32.97 4.34
CA GLY A 258 5.67 33.56 5.02
C GLY A 258 5.73 33.48 6.55
N GLY A 259 6.77 32.89 7.15
CA GLY A 259 6.97 32.81 8.60
C GLY A 259 6.49 31.52 9.24
N MET A 260 6.09 30.51 8.48
CA MET A 260 5.80 29.17 9.02
C MET A 260 7.10 28.38 9.17
N GLU A 261 7.59 28.26 10.40
CA GLU A 261 8.94 27.72 10.64
C GLU A 261 9.08 26.20 10.41
N ARG A 262 8.00 25.43 10.55
CA ARG A 262 7.97 23.96 10.38
C ARG A 262 6.69 23.57 9.65
N VAL A 263 6.82 23.07 8.43
CA VAL A 263 5.69 22.66 7.61
C VAL A 263 5.97 21.32 6.93
N PHE A 264 4.92 20.55 6.70
CA PHE A 264 4.98 19.36 5.87
C PHE A 264 3.68 19.17 5.08
N GLU A 265 3.77 18.45 3.99
CA GLU A 265 2.62 18.01 3.21
C GLU A 265 2.82 16.55 2.78
N ILE A 266 1.75 15.76 2.87
CA ILE A 266 1.68 14.41 2.31
C ILE A 266 0.64 14.46 1.18
N GLY A 267 1.10 14.45 -0.07
CA GLY A 267 0.23 14.70 -1.20
C GLY A 267 0.53 13.83 -2.43
N ARG A 268 -0.38 13.89 -3.40
CA ARG A 268 -0.17 13.29 -4.72
C ARG A 268 0.73 14.16 -5.58
N ILE A 269 1.68 13.51 -6.23
CA ILE A 269 2.62 14.05 -7.20
C ILE A 269 2.40 13.35 -8.53
N PHE A 270 2.60 14.09 -9.62
CA PHE A 270 2.30 13.64 -10.97
C PHE A 270 3.52 13.83 -11.87
N ARG A 271 4.05 12.76 -12.43
CA ARG A 271 5.19 12.80 -13.36
C ARG A 271 4.85 12.05 -14.64
N ASN A 272 4.83 12.74 -15.77
CA ASN A 272 4.48 12.18 -17.08
C ASN A 272 5.69 11.48 -17.71
N GLU A 273 6.09 10.37 -17.10
CA GLU A 273 7.26 9.58 -17.44
C GLU A 273 6.88 8.12 -17.67
N GLY A 274 7.85 7.29 -18.04
CA GLY A 274 7.63 5.86 -18.29
C GLY A 274 7.17 5.12 -17.02
N ILE A 275 6.31 4.12 -17.22
CA ILE A 275 5.80 3.24 -16.15
C ILE A 275 6.74 2.06 -15.95
N SER A 276 7.06 1.73 -14.72
CA SER A 276 7.81 0.53 -14.35
C SER A 276 7.29 -0.04 -13.02
N THR A 277 7.84 -1.16 -12.57
CA THR A 277 7.51 -1.72 -11.25
C THR A 277 7.83 -0.80 -10.07
N ARG A 278 8.66 0.21 -10.28
CA ARG A 278 9.08 1.20 -9.27
C ARG A 278 8.56 2.61 -9.54
N HIS A 279 8.02 2.88 -10.73
CA HIS A 279 7.61 4.21 -11.17
C HIS A 279 6.17 4.20 -11.64
N ASN A 280 5.31 4.92 -10.93
CA ASN A 280 3.95 5.23 -11.34
C ASN A 280 3.86 6.71 -11.77
N PRO A 281 2.99 7.05 -12.73
CA PRO A 281 2.81 8.44 -13.16
C PRO A 281 2.21 9.33 -12.06
N GLU A 282 1.50 8.73 -11.10
CA GLU A 282 1.04 9.40 -9.88
C GLU A 282 1.44 8.60 -8.65
N PHE A 283 1.95 9.27 -7.63
CA PHE A 283 2.38 8.63 -6.38
C PHE A 283 2.25 9.59 -5.19
N THR A 284 2.28 9.05 -3.99
CA THR A 284 2.27 9.86 -2.76
C THR A 284 3.69 10.21 -2.38
N MET A 285 3.93 11.51 -2.13
CA MET A 285 5.19 12.05 -1.62
C MET A 285 4.92 12.79 -0.32
N MET A 286 5.86 12.73 0.59
CA MET A 286 5.92 13.61 1.75
C MET A 286 7.15 14.52 1.59
N GLU A 287 6.97 15.81 1.77
CA GLU A 287 8.03 16.77 1.92
C GLU A 287 7.84 17.55 3.21
N LEU A 288 8.92 17.89 3.88
CA LEU A 288 8.92 18.73 5.07
C LEU A 288 10.01 19.79 4.97
N TYR A 289 9.75 20.94 5.57
CA TYR A 289 10.66 22.08 5.59
C TYR A 289 10.71 22.68 6.99
N GLN A 290 11.90 23.01 7.44
CA GLN A 290 12.15 23.60 8.74
C GLN A 290 13.13 24.76 8.60
N ALA A 291 12.74 25.93 9.13
CA ALA A 291 13.63 27.07 9.29
C ALA A 291 14.65 26.82 10.42
N PHE A 292 15.78 27.51 10.38
CA PHE A 292 16.83 27.46 11.41
C PHE A 292 17.45 26.08 11.66
N ALA A 293 17.36 25.19 10.66
CA ALA A 293 17.88 23.83 10.71
C ALA A 293 18.86 23.60 9.56
N ASP A 294 19.81 22.70 9.74
CA ASP A 294 20.69 22.22 8.70
C ASP A 294 20.37 20.74 8.34
N TYR A 295 21.23 20.13 7.51
CA TYR A 295 21.02 18.76 7.09
C TYR A 295 21.14 17.74 8.23
N SER A 296 21.79 18.07 9.32
CA SER A 296 21.93 17.17 10.48
C SER A 296 20.60 16.95 11.16
N GLU A 297 19.79 18.02 11.37
CA GLU A 297 18.42 17.88 11.86
C GLU A 297 17.54 17.10 10.90
N MET A 298 17.73 17.25 9.58
CA MET A 298 16.98 16.47 8.59
C MET A 298 17.31 14.98 8.66
N ILE A 299 18.57 14.63 8.90
CA ILE A 299 19.01 13.27 9.17
C ILE A 299 18.28 12.73 10.41
N ASP A 300 18.34 13.45 11.52
CA ASP A 300 17.75 13.05 12.80
C ASP A 300 16.21 12.88 12.71
N ILE A 301 15.52 13.78 12.02
CA ILE A 301 14.08 13.67 11.76
C ILE A 301 13.78 12.43 10.91
N THR A 302 14.57 12.19 9.86
CA THR A 302 14.38 11.04 8.95
C THR A 302 14.54 9.72 9.71
N GLU A 303 15.59 9.59 10.53
CA GLU A 303 15.79 8.41 11.38
C GLU A 303 14.57 8.17 12.28
N ARG A 304 14.13 9.19 13.02
CA ARG A 304 13.00 9.07 13.94
C ARG A 304 11.71 8.71 13.22
N LEU A 305 11.41 9.34 12.09
CA LEU A 305 10.20 9.08 11.30
C LEU A 305 10.14 7.63 10.84
N ILE A 306 11.22 7.14 10.23
CA ILE A 306 11.24 5.79 9.64
C ILE A 306 11.27 4.72 10.73
N THR A 307 12.12 4.88 11.76
CA THR A 307 12.17 3.94 12.88
C THR A 307 10.82 3.84 13.60
N ARG A 308 10.21 5.00 13.90
CA ARG A 308 8.92 5.04 14.57
C ARG A 308 7.82 4.43 13.73
N ALA A 309 7.79 4.73 12.43
CA ALA A 309 6.80 4.17 11.52
C ALA A 309 6.92 2.66 11.37
N ALA A 310 8.14 2.12 11.34
CA ALA A 310 8.36 0.68 11.34
C ALA A 310 7.76 0.02 12.58
N VAL A 311 8.08 0.54 13.77
CA VAL A 311 7.57 0.02 15.05
C VAL A 311 6.04 0.15 15.13
N ASP A 312 5.49 1.30 14.80
CA ASP A 312 4.04 1.54 14.84
C ASP A 312 3.27 0.62 13.87
N ALA A 313 3.82 0.35 12.69
CA ALA A 313 3.16 -0.43 11.63
C ALA A 313 3.36 -1.95 11.75
N THR A 314 4.47 -2.40 12.35
CA THR A 314 4.83 -3.84 12.36
C THR A 314 5.11 -4.39 13.76
N GLY A 315 5.20 -3.53 14.78
CA GLY A 315 5.56 -3.90 16.16
C GLY A 315 7.06 -4.08 16.39
N THR A 316 7.91 -3.88 15.36
CA THR A 316 9.37 -4.08 15.46
C THR A 316 10.13 -3.10 14.56
N SER A 317 11.40 -2.81 14.90
CA SER A 317 12.31 -2.08 14.02
C SER A 317 12.93 -2.97 12.94
N ILE A 318 12.85 -4.29 13.06
CA ILE A 318 13.45 -5.23 12.11
C ILE A 318 12.42 -5.53 11.00
N VAL A 319 12.80 -5.23 9.76
CA VAL A 319 11.97 -5.48 8.57
C VAL A 319 12.71 -6.40 7.60
N THR A 320 11.96 -7.21 6.84
CA THR A 320 12.52 -8.06 5.80
C THR A 320 12.35 -7.40 4.45
N ILE A 321 13.45 -7.21 3.72
CA ILE A 321 13.47 -6.65 2.36
C ILE A 321 14.17 -7.66 1.44
N GLY A 322 13.41 -8.34 0.60
CA GLY A 322 13.91 -9.50 -0.14
C GLY A 322 14.37 -10.59 0.83
N ASP A 323 15.61 -11.03 0.70
CA ASP A 323 16.23 -12.05 1.58
C ASP A 323 16.95 -11.44 2.80
N ASN A 324 17.00 -10.11 2.92
CA ASN A 324 17.74 -9.41 3.95
C ASN A 324 16.85 -9.02 5.14
N GLN A 325 17.35 -9.20 6.35
CA GLN A 325 16.82 -8.57 7.54
C GLN A 325 17.51 -7.21 7.72
N VAL A 326 16.73 -6.14 7.80
CA VAL A 326 17.19 -4.76 7.95
C VAL A 326 16.72 -4.25 9.30
N ASP A 327 17.65 -3.84 10.14
CA ASP A 327 17.32 -3.19 11.41
C ASP A 327 17.24 -1.67 11.22
N LEU A 328 16.05 -1.14 11.41
CA LEU A 328 15.75 0.30 11.36
C LEU A 328 15.92 0.99 12.72
N ALA A 329 16.44 0.29 13.75
CA ALA A 329 16.74 0.92 15.04
C ALA A 329 17.85 1.96 14.91
N GLN A 330 17.75 3.01 15.72
CA GLN A 330 18.75 4.09 15.77
C GLN A 330 19.97 3.72 16.63
N PRO A 331 21.13 4.33 16.41
CA PRO A 331 21.44 5.30 15.33
C PRO A 331 21.82 4.61 14.01
N TRP A 332 21.49 5.24 12.89
CA TRP A 332 21.92 4.74 11.58
C TRP A 332 23.36 5.15 11.27
N ARG A 333 24.03 4.35 10.44
CA ARG A 333 25.39 4.66 9.97
C ARG A 333 25.39 5.98 9.20
N ARG A 334 26.37 6.85 9.49
CA ARG A 334 26.67 8.04 8.71
C ARG A 334 28.08 7.88 8.14
N ALA A 335 28.21 7.92 6.80
CA ALA A 335 29.49 7.69 6.15
C ALA A 335 29.62 8.62 4.94
N ARG A 336 30.84 9.09 4.67
CA ARG A 336 31.10 9.93 3.50
C ARG A 336 31.16 9.05 2.25
N MET A 337 30.65 9.55 1.12
CA MET A 337 30.70 8.84 -0.16
C MET A 337 32.14 8.42 -0.52
N ILE A 338 33.10 9.33 -0.35
CA ILE A 338 34.51 9.05 -0.64
C ILE A 338 35.09 7.92 0.22
N ASP A 339 34.70 7.84 1.50
CA ASP A 339 35.21 6.81 2.42
C ASP A 339 34.64 5.44 2.04
N LEU A 340 33.34 5.38 1.75
CA LEU A 340 32.66 4.16 1.28
C LEU A 340 33.22 3.67 -0.05
N THR A 341 33.47 4.59 -0.99
CA THR A 341 34.08 4.24 -2.29
C THR A 341 35.49 3.72 -2.09
N SER A 342 36.31 4.45 -1.30
CA SER A 342 37.70 4.05 -1.02
C SER A 342 37.77 2.66 -0.37
N GLU A 343 36.88 2.39 0.58
CA GLU A 343 36.77 1.09 1.25
C GLU A 343 36.43 -0.02 0.23
N ALA A 344 35.43 0.23 -0.63
CA ALA A 344 34.96 -0.77 -1.61
C ALA A 344 35.99 -1.12 -2.68
N ILE A 345 36.74 -0.12 -3.18
CA ILE A 345 37.75 -0.37 -4.24
C ILE A 345 39.17 -0.65 -3.71
N GLY A 346 39.36 -0.53 -2.38
CA GLY A 346 40.69 -0.74 -1.75
C GLY A 346 41.73 0.33 -2.07
N THR A 347 41.31 1.50 -2.54
CA THR A 347 42.18 2.62 -2.94
C THR A 347 41.58 3.92 -2.51
N GLU A 348 42.31 4.79 -1.83
CA GLU A 348 41.83 6.12 -1.43
C GLU A 348 41.45 6.95 -2.63
N VAL A 349 40.26 7.54 -2.63
CA VAL A 349 39.76 8.47 -3.65
C VAL A 349 39.41 9.81 -3.04
N HIS A 350 39.66 10.88 -3.78
CA HIS A 350 39.31 12.24 -3.36
C HIS A 350 38.95 13.09 -4.60
N PRO A 351 37.99 14.03 -4.51
CA PRO A 351 37.58 14.87 -5.64
C PRO A 351 38.69 15.75 -6.23
N SER A 352 39.75 16.01 -5.46
CA SER A 352 40.93 16.78 -5.95
C SER A 352 41.96 15.92 -6.71
N MET A 353 41.78 14.60 -6.80
CA MET A 353 42.66 13.75 -7.59
C MET A 353 42.61 14.13 -9.08
N PRO A 354 43.73 14.00 -9.82
CA PRO A 354 43.71 14.20 -11.26
C PRO A 354 42.66 13.31 -11.93
N VAL A 355 41.90 13.91 -12.85
CA VAL A 355 40.80 13.20 -13.53
C VAL A 355 41.27 11.94 -14.28
N ASP A 356 42.49 11.95 -14.81
CA ASP A 356 43.05 10.79 -15.51
C ASP A 356 43.36 9.63 -14.57
N ALA A 357 43.76 9.93 -13.33
CA ALA A 357 43.92 8.90 -12.28
C ALA A 357 42.55 8.29 -11.93
N MET A 358 41.50 9.09 -11.79
CA MET A 358 40.15 8.64 -11.54
C MET A 358 39.59 7.81 -12.71
N ARG A 359 39.87 8.19 -13.95
CA ARG A 359 39.51 7.42 -15.15
C ARG A 359 40.17 6.04 -15.16
N ALA A 360 41.44 5.97 -14.77
CA ALA A 360 42.19 4.72 -14.66
C ALA A 360 41.53 3.77 -13.60
N LEU A 361 41.16 4.33 -12.45
CA LEU A 361 40.41 3.56 -11.41
C LEU A 361 39.06 3.08 -11.91
N ALA A 362 38.30 3.95 -12.61
CA ALA A 362 37.03 3.53 -13.20
C ALA A 362 37.20 2.37 -14.17
N GLN A 363 38.18 2.42 -15.05
CA GLN A 363 38.52 1.32 -15.98
C GLN A 363 38.93 0.05 -15.24
N GLN A 364 39.73 0.16 -14.19
CA GLN A 364 40.16 -0.98 -13.36
C GLN A 364 38.98 -1.73 -12.74
N HIS A 365 37.92 -0.98 -12.34
CA HIS A 365 36.72 -1.53 -11.73
C HIS A 365 35.56 -1.76 -12.71
N GLY A 366 35.83 -1.65 -14.03
CA GLY A 366 34.82 -1.91 -15.07
C GLY A 366 33.72 -0.86 -15.17
N VAL A 367 33.94 0.34 -14.61
CA VAL A 367 33.00 1.45 -14.60
C VAL A 367 33.22 2.34 -15.83
N GLY A 368 32.14 2.55 -16.61
CA GLY A 368 32.17 3.42 -17.77
C GLY A 368 32.19 4.90 -17.37
N TYR A 369 32.87 5.75 -18.15
CA TYR A 369 32.83 7.18 -17.90
C TYR A 369 32.71 7.96 -19.23
N ARG A 370 32.26 9.22 -19.13
CA ARG A 370 32.24 10.15 -20.28
C ARG A 370 33.42 11.09 -20.22
N PRO A 371 33.98 11.51 -21.37
CA PRO A 371 35.13 12.43 -21.40
C PRO A 371 34.90 13.76 -20.67
N ALA A 372 33.66 14.22 -20.59
CA ALA A 372 33.28 15.47 -19.93
C ALA A 372 33.19 15.39 -18.41
N TRP A 373 33.27 14.19 -17.81
CA TRP A 373 33.15 14.01 -16.37
C TRP A 373 34.46 14.36 -15.66
N GLY A 374 34.32 15.08 -14.56
CA GLY A 374 35.41 15.33 -13.63
C GLY A 374 35.54 14.23 -12.57
N SER A 375 36.46 14.40 -11.64
CA SER A 375 36.79 13.43 -10.62
C SER A 375 35.61 13.15 -9.67
N GLY A 376 34.83 14.18 -9.35
CA GLY A 376 33.65 14.03 -8.47
C GLY A 376 32.56 13.14 -9.07
N LYS A 377 32.26 13.29 -10.36
CA LYS A 377 31.25 12.45 -11.03
C LYS A 377 31.77 11.01 -11.20
N ILE A 378 33.07 10.82 -11.44
CA ILE A 378 33.61 9.45 -11.50
C ILE A 378 33.60 8.76 -10.14
N ILE A 379 33.77 9.48 -9.03
CA ILE A 379 33.62 8.93 -7.68
C ILE A 379 32.18 8.45 -7.44
N GLU A 380 31.20 9.23 -7.86
CA GLU A 380 29.78 8.82 -7.75
C GLU A 380 29.53 7.52 -8.51
N GLU A 381 29.95 7.40 -9.75
CA GLU A 381 29.76 6.19 -10.57
C GLU A 381 30.50 4.98 -9.98
N LEU A 382 31.70 5.17 -9.42
CA LEU A 382 32.41 4.13 -8.68
C LEU A 382 31.63 3.70 -7.44
N PHE A 383 31.10 4.68 -6.66
CA PHE A 383 30.27 4.41 -5.48
C PHE A 383 29.04 3.56 -5.84
N GLU A 384 28.27 3.98 -6.85
CA GLU A 384 27.08 3.25 -7.31
C GLU A 384 27.40 1.81 -7.75
N ALA A 385 28.50 1.64 -8.47
CA ALA A 385 28.91 0.34 -9.01
C ALA A 385 29.51 -0.60 -7.96
N THR A 386 30.20 -0.10 -6.93
CA THR A 386 31.03 -0.94 -6.05
C THR A 386 30.61 -0.94 -4.58
N ALA A 387 30.01 0.15 -4.07
CA ALA A 387 29.71 0.33 -2.66
C ALA A 387 28.22 0.30 -2.32
N GLU A 388 27.37 0.92 -3.15
CA GLU A 388 25.96 1.15 -2.85
C GLU A 388 25.19 -0.16 -2.55
N SER A 389 25.39 -1.18 -3.37
CA SER A 389 24.70 -2.48 -3.21
C SER A 389 25.06 -3.23 -1.93
N ALA A 390 26.18 -2.90 -1.30
CA ALA A 390 26.63 -3.50 -0.03
C ALA A 390 25.99 -2.81 1.20
N LEU A 391 25.33 -1.66 1.03
CA LEU A 391 24.68 -0.92 2.10
C LEU A 391 23.29 -1.52 2.38
N VAL A 392 23.24 -2.65 3.06
CA VAL A 392 21.99 -3.35 3.42
C VAL A 392 21.25 -2.63 4.55
N ASN A 393 21.97 -2.23 5.60
CA ASN A 393 21.38 -1.49 6.71
C ASN A 393 21.30 0.02 6.40
N PRO A 394 20.35 0.75 7.01
CA PRO A 394 20.18 2.17 6.78
C PRO A 394 21.50 2.93 6.98
N THR A 395 21.87 3.68 5.97
CA THR A 395 23.11 4.45 5.96
C THR A 395 22.88 5.81 5.32
N PHE A 396 23.22 6.88 6.00
CA PHE A 396 23.29 8.20 5.40
C PHE A 396 24.63 8.36 4.70
N VAL A 397 24.59 8.50 3.39
CA VAL A 397 25.76 8.86 2.58
C VAL A 397 25.87 10.37 2.56
N THR A 398 26.98 10.88 3.09
CA THR A 398 27.27 12.31 3.22
C THR A 398 28.48 12.71 2.38
N GLY A 399 28.80 13.99 2.32
CA GLY A 399 30.01 14.48 1.62
C GLY A 399 29.99 14.21 0.12
N HIS A 400 28.85 14.40 -0.52
CA HIS A 400 28.74 14.32 -1.98
C HIS A 400 29.67 15.34 -2.66
N PRO A 401 30.41 14.98 -3.72
CA PRO A 401 31.23 15.93 -4.47
C PRO A 401 30.41 17.12 -4.98
N VAL A 402 31.00 18.33 -4.92
CA VAL A 402 30.36 19.58 -5.39
C VAL A 402 29.91 19.47 -6.84
N GLU A 403 30.68 18.78 -7.67
CA GLU A 403 30.38 18.57 -9.09
C GLU A 403 29.01 17.98 -9.36
N ILE A 404 28.52 17.07 -8.46
CA ILE A 404 27.24 16.42 -8.58
C ILE A 404 26.16 17.05 -7.69
N SER A 405 26.51 18.12 -6.97
CA SER A 405 25.62 18.79 -6.00
C SER A 405 25.53 20.29 -6.31
N PRO A 406 25.17 20.71 -7.55
CA PRO A 406 25.29 22.10 -7.97
C PRO A 406 24.36 23.07 -7.22
N LEU A 407 23.31 22.56 -6.59
CA LEU A 407 22.33 23.37 -5.84
C LEU A 407 22.58 23.33 -4.32
N ALA A 408 23.52 22.50 -3.85
CA ALA A 408 23.86 22.42 -2.44
C ALA A 408 24.90 23.49 -2.07
N ARG A 409 24.79 24.01 -0.85
CA ARG A 409 25.85 24.84 -0.27
C ARG A 409 27.03 23.95 0.07
N THR A 410 28.25 24.41 -0.26
CA THR A 410 29.50 23.73 0.13
C THR A 410 29.56 23.62 1.66
N ASP A 411 29.84 22.43 2.16
CA ASP A 411 30.09 22.18 3.57
C ASP A 411 31.32 22.96 4.05
N ARG A 412 31.33 23.40 5.32
CA ARG A 412 32.40 24.25 5.87
C ARG A 412 33.47 23.41 6.54
#